data_84fd02ade06fc70377723ee00cb46440
#
_entry.id   84fd02ade06fc70377723ee00cb46440
#
_cell.length_a   1.000
_cell.length_b   1.000
_cell.length_c   1.000
_cell.angle_alpha   90.00
_cell.angle_beta   90.00
_cell.angle_gamma   90.00
#
_symmetry.space_group_name_H-M   'P 1'
#
loop_
_entity.id
_entity.type
_entity.pdbx_description
1 polymer ?
#
loop_
_entity_poly.entity_id
_entity_poly.type
_entity_poly.pdbx_seq_one_letter_code
_entity_poly.pdbx_strand_id
1 'polypeptide(L)'
;YGAGVIGSLYAAAFAEAGYDTTVYARGKKLETLKTRGLLYEKNGKQYKAKVTVIDTLQNDDIYDFIFLTVKENQVHTALEELRPNGSPNIVTMVNTLEPYAGWENLCGKGRIIPAFPGAGGSYEDGVLKADFTPPLIQATTFAEIGGNTSERLKKLAALFKTAGVPYRIVKDMHGWQLCHLALVVPIADAYYKAENPEEVWKEADIMNDTARQIKNNFQKLYRSGVKLSPPKMHLLRLLPAPVLQAIFTQVFKSRFGNLFMYRHSMKAPDEMRSLHLQLYQYLAGL
;
A
#
# COMPACT_ATOMS: atom_id res chain seq x y z
N TYR A 1 -9.44 -5.76 -8.72
CA TYR A 1 -9.30 -7.15 -8.29
C TYR A 1 -8.95 -7.20 -6.80
N GLY A 2 -9.94 -7.61 -5.95
CA GLY A 2 -9.85 -7.56 -4.49
C GLY A 2 -10.69 -6.44 -3.88
N ALA A 3 -11.89 -6.78 -3.36
CA ALA A 3 -12.86 -5.85 -2.79
C ALA A 3 -12.61 -5.54 -1.30
N GLY A 4 -11.36 -5.44 -0.89
CA GLY A 4 -10.94 -4.96 0.43
C GLY A 4 -11.15 -3.46 0.60
N VAL A 5 -10.64 -2.89 1.70
CA VAL A 5 -10.74 -1.44 1.97
C VAL A 5 -10.10 -0.63 0.84
N ILE A 6 -8.88 -0.99 0.44
CA ILE A 6 -8.12 -0.29 -0.60
C ILE A 6 -8.84 -0.39 -1.94
N GLY A 7 -9.10 -1.61 -2.44
CA GLY A 7 -9.75 -1.78 -3.75
C GLY A 7 -11.11 -1.10 -3.83
N SER A 8 -11.88 -1.13 -2.76
CA SER A 8 -13.19 -0.47 -2.71
C SER A 8 -13.10 1.05 -2.70
N LEU A 9 -12.10 1.63 -2.02
CA LEU A 9 -11.89 3.09 -2.04
C LEU A 9 -11.52 3.59 -3.43
N TYR A 10 -10.56 2.92 -4.09
CA TYR A 10 -10.18 3.28 -5.46
C TYR A 10 -11.34 3.08 -6.43
N ALA A 11 -12.09 1.98 -6.31
CA ALA A 11 -13.27 1.74 -7.15
C ALA A 11 -14.33 2.83 -6.97
N ALA A 12 -14.61 3.26 -5.74
CA ALA A 12 -15.55 4.35 -5.47
C ALA A 12 -15.06 5.67 -6.10
N ALA A 13 -13.78 6.00 -5.94
CA ALA A 13 -13.19 7.23 -6.50
C ALA A 13 -13.22 7.24 -8.05
N PHE A 14 -12.93 6.11 -8.69
CA PHE A 14 -12.99 6.01 -10.15
C PHE A 14 -14.43 6.10 -10.67
N ALA A 15 -15.37 5.43 -10.01
CA ALA A 15 -16.79 5.51 -10.36
C ALA A 15 -17.36 6.93 -10.17
N GLU A 16 -16.99 7.66 -9.11
CA GLU A 16 -17.34 9.07 -8.93
C GLU A 16 -16.79 9.96 -10.04
N ALA A 17 -15.58 9.66 -10.53
CA ALA A 17 -14.94 10.38 -11.62
C ALA A 17 -15.54 10.04 -13.01
N GLY A 18 -16.53 9.14 -13.07
CA GLY A 18 -17.23 8.76 -14.29
C GLY A 18 -16.58 7.64 -15.09
N TYR A 19 -15.58 6.95 -14.54
CA TYR A 19 -14.98 5.79 -15.18
C TYR A 19 -15.86 4.56 -15.04
N ASP A 20 -15.93 3.73 -16.08
CA ASP A 20 -16.54 2.40 -16.01
C ASP A 20 -15.66 1.54 -15.08
N THR A 21 -16.26 1.13 -13.96
CA THR A 21 -15.52 0.51 -12.86
C THR A 21 -16.16 -0.81 -12.47
N THR A 22 -15.38 -1.88 -12.55
CA THR A 22 -15.78 -3.23 -12.16
C THR A 22 -15.03 -3.65 -10.89
N VAL A 23 -15.75 -4.27 -9.96
CA VAL A 23 -15.21 -4.81 -8.70
C VAL A 23 -15.32 -6.32 -8.70
N TYR A 24 -14.19 -7.00 -8.72
CA TYR A 24 -14.12 -8.44 -8.52
C TYR A 24 -14.11 -8.78 -7.04
N ALA A 25 -15.03 -9.60 -6.58
CA ALA A 25 -15.18 -10.00 -5.19
C ALA A 25 -15.54 -11.48 -5.04
N ARG A 26 -15.27 -12.06 -3.86
CA ARG A 26 -15.58 -13.44 -3.51
C ARG A 26 -16.30 -13.56 -2.17
N GLY A 27 -16.97 -14.68 -1.94
CA GLY A 27 -17.59 -15.06 -0.66
C GLY A 27 -18.51 -13.98 -0.10
N LYS A 28 -18.50 -13.80 1.21
CA LYS A 28 -19.37 -12.84 1.93
C LYS A 28 -19.29 -11.41 1.39
N LYS A 29 -18.11 -11.00 0.87
CA LYS A 29 -17.94 -9.66 0.31
C LYS A 29 -18.71 -9.51 -1.00
N LEU A 30 -18.68 -10.53 -1.84
CA LEU A 30 -19.47 -10.58 -3.07
C LEU A 30 -20.98 -10.47 -2.78
N GLU A 31 -21.48 -11.28 -1.84
CA GLU A 31 -22.88 -11.24 -1.43
C GLU A 31 -23.30 -9.85 -0.94
N THR A 32 -22.48 -9.24 -0.09
CA THR A 32 -22.73 -7.88 0.40
C THR A 32 -22.77 -6.86 -0.75
N LEU A 33 -21.82 -6.93 -1.67
CA LEU A 33 -21.76 -6.01 -2.80
C LEU A 33 -22.90 -6.22 -3.79
N LYS A 34 -23.34 -7.47 -4.05
CA LYS A 34 -24.49 -7.78 -4.91
C LYS A 34 -25.80 -7.29 -4.29
N THR A 35 -25.98 -7.40 -2.98
CA THR A 35 -27.22 -7.03 -2.30
C THR A 35 -27.32 -5.55 -1.95
N ARG A 36 -26.27 -4.97 -1.39
CA ARG A 36 -26.26 -3.58 -0.87
C ARG A 36 -25.57 -2.59 -1.82
N GLY A 37 -24.69 -3.08 -2.72
CA GLY A 37 -23.76 -2.29 -3.51
C GLY A 37 -22.54 -1.87 -2.71
N LEU A 38 -21.65 -1.10 -3.33
CA LEU A 38 -20.48 -0.51 -2.68
C LEU A 38 -20.90 0.79 -2.00
N LEU A 39 -21.16 0.69 -0.68
CA LEU A 39 -21.50 1.83 0.17
C LEU A 39 -20.22 2.43 0.76
N TYR A 40 -20.08 3.74 0.72
CA TYR A 40 -18.94 4.48 1.30
C TYR A 40 -19.38 5.77 1.93
N GLU A 41 -18.61 6.23 2.91
CA GLU A 41 -18.82 7.52 3.58
C GLU A 41 -17.83 8.56 3.03
N LYS A 42 -18.34 9.78 2.77
CA LYS A 42 -17.55 10.93 2.36
C LYS A 42 -18.15 12.18 3.00
N ASN A 43 -17.32 12.93 3.73
CA ASN A 43 -17.75 14.14 4.45
C ASN A 43 -18.97 13.90 5.38
N GLY A 44 -18.99 12.77 6.09
CA GLY A 44 -20.05 12.40 7.02
C GLY A 44 -21.38 11.99 6.36
N LYS A 45 -21.41 11.82 5.03
CA LYS A 45 -22.58 11.35 4.29
C LYS A 45 -22.28 10.02 3.60
N GLN A 46 -23.28 9.14 3.57
CA GLN A 46 -23.18 7.85 2.90
C GLN A 46 -23.60 7.97 1.45
N TYR A 47 -22.82 7.33 0.58
CA TYR A 47 -23.05 7.23 -0.86
C TYR A 47 -22.99 5.77 -1.31
N LYS A 48 -23.51 5.52 -2.51
CA LYS A 48 -23.40 4.24 -3.20
C LYS A 48 -22.63 4.45 -4.50
N ALA A 49 -21.49 3.78 -4.65
CA ALA A 49 -20.70 3.84 -5.87
C ALA A 49 -21.40 3.09 -7.01
N LYS A 50 -21.39 3.68 -8.20
CA LYS A 50 -21.91 3.05 -9.42
C LYS A 50 -20.81 2.14 -9.99
N VAL A 51 -20.76 0.89 -9.53
CA VAL A 51 -19.79 -0.12 -9.97
C VAL A 51 -20.50 -1.39 -10.44
N THR A 52 -19.92 -2.08 -11.41
CA THR A 52 -20.29 -3.44 -11.78
C THR A 52 -19.61 -4.41 -10.81
N VAL A 53 -20.33 -5.41 -10.31
CA VAL A 53 -19.79 -6.40 -9.37
C VAL A 53 -19.76 -7.75 -10.05
N ILE A 54 -18.56 -8.35 -10.12
CA ILE A 54 -18.34 -9.66 -10.74
C ILE A 54 -17.70 -10.63 -9.75
N ASP A 55 -17.93 -11.92 -9.95
CA ASP A 55 -17.29 -13.04 -9.24
C ASP A 55 -16.38 -13.88 -10.14
N THR A 56 -16.45 -13.64 -11.42
CA THR A 56 -15.63 -14.28 -12.44
C THR A 56 -15.11 -13.22 -13.39
N LEU A 57 -13.83 -13.24 -13.70
CA LEU A 57 -13.19 -12.42 -14.72
C LEU A 57 -12.99 -13.30 -15.97
N GLN A 58 -13.68 -12.99 -17.04
CA GLN A 58 -13.52 -13.72 -18.29
C GLN A 58 -12.19 -13.34 -18.97
N ASN A 59 -11.68 -14.21 -19.84
CA ASN A 59 -10.40 -13.97 -20.52
C ASN A 59 -10.46 -12.79 -21.49
N ASP A 60 -11.63 -12.51 -22.05
CA ASP A 60 -11.94 -11.44 -23.00
C ASP A 60 -12.53 -10.18 -22.35
N ASP A 61 -12.72 -10.16 -21.05
CA ASP A 61 -13.04 -8.95 -20.28
C ASP A 61 -11.83 -8.04 -20.23
N ILE A 62 -11.70 -7.12 -21.18
CA ILE A 62 -10.51 -6.25 -21.31
C ILE A 62 -10.72 -4.93 -20.58
N TYR A 63 -9.81 -4.65 -19.64
CA TYR A 63 -9.75 -3.41 -18.89
C TYR A 63 -8.47 -2.64 -19.23
N ASP A 64 -8.54 -1.30 -19.26
CA ASP A 64 -7.35 -0.45 -19.40
C ASP A 64 -6.36 -0.71 -18.26
N PHE A 65 -6.88 -0.88 -17.04
CA PHE A 65 -6.10 -1.18 -15.83
C PHE A 65 -6.85 -2.15 -14.93
N ILE A 66 -6.14 -3.18 -14.45
CA ILE A 66 -6.58 -4.03 -13.33
C ILE A 66 -5.81 -3.61 -12.08
N PHE A 67 -6.48 -3.06 -11.07
CA PHE A 67 -5.89 -2.74 -9.78
C PHE A 67 -5.91 -3.99 -8.89
N LEU A 68 -4.75 -4.59 -8.67
CA LEU A 68 -4.59 -5.74 -7.80
C LEU A 68 -4.39 -5.28 -6.35
N THR A 69 -5.42 -5.47 -5.52
CA THR A 69 -5.49 -4.98 -4.14
C THR A 69 -5.74 -6.12 -3.15
N VAL A 70 -5.05 -7.22 -3.35
CA VAL A 70 -5.06 -8.39 -2.47
C VAL A 70 -3.97 -8.27 -1.40
N LYS A 71 -4.01 -9.15 -0.39
CA LYS A 71 -2.92 -9.26 0.59
C LYS A 71 -1.67 -9.85 -0.08
N GLU A 72 -0.50 -9.55 0.48
CA GLU A 72 0.80 -10.00 -0.03
C GLU A 72 0.83 -11.52 -0.27
N ASN A 73 0.38 -12.32 0.68
CA ASN A 73 0.33 -13.78 0.58
C ASN A 73 -0.67 -14.34 -0.46
N GLN A 74 -1.45 -13.49 -1.11
CA GLN A 74 -2.42 -13.88 -2.15
C GLN A 74 -1.99 -13.44 -3.55
N VAL A 75 -0.88 -12.70 -3.67
CA VAL A 75 -0.45 -12.07 -4.92
C VAL A 75 -0.16 -13.10 -6.00
N HIS A 76 0.61 -14.14 -5.68
CA HIS A 76 1.00 -15.16 -6.66
C HIS A 76 -0.22 -15.84 -7.27
N THR A 77 -1.12 -16.36 -6.43
CA THR A 77 -2.37 -16.98 -6.89
C THR A 77 -3.20 -16.00 -7.74
N ALA A 78 -3.32 -14.74 -7.31
CA ALA A 78 -4.08 -13.76 -8.06
C ALA A 78 -3.45 -13.40 -9.41
N LEU A 79 -2.12 -13.35 -9.51
CA LEU A 79 -1.43 -13.11 -10.77
C LEU A 79 -1.55 -14.31 -11.73
N GLU A 80 -1.52 -15.54 -11.20
CA GLU A 80 -1.80 -16.75 -12.00
C GLU A 80 -3.23 -16.75 -12.53
N GLU A 81 -4.22 -16.39 -11.72
CA GLU A 81 -5.62 -16.26 -12.14
C GLU A 81 -5.80 -15.14 -13.19
N LEU A 82 -5.01 -14.07 -13.14
CA LEU A 82 -5.04 -12.99 -14.12
C LEU A 82 -4.27 -13.30 -15.41
N ARG A 83 -3.50 -14.39 -15.45
CA ARG A 83 -2.69 -14.76 -16.61
C ARG A 83 -3.49 -14.93 -17.90
N PRO A 84 -4.64 -15.64 -17.93
CA PRO A 84 -5.41 -15.85 -19.14
C PRO A 84 -6.19 -14.61 -19.60
N ASN A 85 -6.40 -13.62 -18.72
CA ASN A 85 -7.13 -12.40 -19.08
C ASN A 85 -6.24 -11.47 -19.93
N GLY A 86 -6.79 -10.92 -21.01
CA GLY A 86 -6.07 -10.12 -22.01
C GLY A 86 -5.77 -8.66 -21.62
N SER A 87 -6.17 -8.19 -20.43
CA SER A 87 -5.92 -6.80 -20.00
C SER A 87 -4.44 -6.49 -19.94
N PRO A 88 -3.97 -5.38 -20.55
CA PRO A 88 -2.53 -5.15 -20.71
C PRO A 88 -1.82 -4.63 -19.45
N ASN A 89 -2.55 -4.07 -18.47
CA ASN A 89 -1.93 -3.39 -17.33
C ASN A 89 -2.49 -3.88 -15.99
N ILE A 90 -1.61 -4.41 -15.15
CA ILE A 90 -1.92 -4.82 -13.77
C ILE A 90 -1.16 -3.89 -12.82
N VAL A 91 -1.90 -3.03 -12.11
CA VAL A 91 -1.36 -2.11 -11.10
C VAL A 91 -1.34 -2.84 -9.77
N THR A 92 -0.17 -3.26 -9.31
CA THR A 92 -0.02 -4.08 -8.10
C THR A 92 0.09 -3.20 -6.86
N MET A 93 -1.02 -2.98 -6.18
CA MET A 93 -1.13 -2.20 -4.95
C MET A 93 -0.75 -3.04 -3.71
N VAL A 94 0.43 -3.64 -3.74
CA VAL A 94 0.88 -4.61 -2.73
C VAL A 94 2.25 -4.23 -2.21
N ASN A 95 2.43 -4.35 -0.91
CA ASN A 95 3.71 -4.16 -0.26
C ASN A 95 4.56 -5.43 -0.41
N THR A 96 5.75 -5.32 -0.97
CA THR A 96 6.64 -6.48 -1.23
C THR A 96 8.08 -6.04 -1.42
N LEU A 97 9.01 -6.96 -1.16
CA LEU A 97 10.40 -6.86 -1.62
C LEU A 97 10.74 -7.94 -2.65
N GLU A 98 9.77 -8.71 -3.10
CA GLU A 98 9.98 -9.67 -4.18
C GLU A 98 10.37 -8.97 -5.49
N PRO A 99 11.26 -9.58 -6.29
CA PRO A 99 11.55 -9.09 -7.63
C PRO A 99 10.33 -9.15 -8.54
N TYR A 100 9.94 -8.04 -9.16
CA TYR A 100 8.79 -7.97 -10.06
C TYR A 100 8.87 -8.90 -11.28
N ALA A 101 10.08 -9.30 -11.66
CA ALA A 101 10.29 -10.30 -12.72
C ALA A 101 9.62 -11.65 -12.39
N GLY A 102 9.59 -12.05 -11.11
CA GLY A 102 8.85 -13.23 -10.66
C GLY A 102 7.34 -13.07 -10.91
N TRP A 103 6.79 -11.91 -10.62
CA TRP A 103 5.38 -11.60 -10.86
C TRP A 103 5.03 -11.54 -12.34
N GLU A 104 5.92 -10.99 -13.19
CA GLU A 104 5.73 -11.01 -14.65
C GLU A 104 5.74 -12.43 -15.23
N ASN A 105 6.51 -13.36 -14.64
CA ASN A 105 6.47 -14.76 -15.06
C ASN A 105 5.11 -15.43 -14.76
N LEU A 106 4.41 -14.98 -13.70
CA LEU A 106 3.09 -15.51 -13.33
C LEU A 106 1.98 -14.98 -14.24
N CYS A 107 1.94 -13.68 -14.52
CA CYS A 107 0.81 -13.05 -15.22
C CYS A 107 1.09 -12.65 -16.67
N GLY A 108 2.32 -12.71 -17.11
CA GLY A 108 2.73 -12.25 -18.45
C GLY A 108 3.64 -11.03 -18.40
N LYS A 109 4.70 -11.07 -19.20
CA LYS A 109 5.76 -10.06 -19.25
C LYS A 109 5.21 -8.70 -19.70
N GLY A 110 5.66 -7.63 -19.08
CA GLY A 110 5.32 -6.25 -19.43
C GLY A 110 3.96 -5.78 -18.91
N ARG A 111 3.21 -6.60 -18.16
CA ARG A 111 1.88 -6.23 -17.65
C ARG A 111 1.91 -5.51 -16.31
N ILE A 112 2.95 -5.71 -15.51
CA ILE A 112 3.02 -5.18 -14.14
C ILE A 112 3.37 -3.68 -14.15
N ILE A 113 2.61 -2.92 -13.37
CA ILE A 113 2.93 -1.56 -12.92
C ILE A 113 2.99 -1.62 -11.39
N PRO A 114 4.17 -1.68 -10.79
CA PRO A 114 4.29 -1.73 -9.34
C PRO A 114 3.83 -0.41 -8.71
N ALA A 115 3.00 -0.54 -7.66
CA ALA A 115 2.41 0.59 -6.96
C ALA A 115 2.29 0.33 -5.47
N PHE A 116 2.04 1.40 -4.72
CA PHE A 116 1.70 1.36 -3.31
C PHE A 116 0.50 2.29 -3.04
N PRO A 117 -0.54 1.85 -2.32
CA PRO A 117 -1.72 2.67 -2.06
C PRO A 117 -1.43 3.75 -1.02
N GLY A 118 -1.73 5.00 -1.33
CA GLY A 118 -1.75 6.10 -0.37
C GLY A 118 -3.13 6.25 0.25
N ALA A 119 -3.57 5.25 1.02
CA ALA A 119 -4.94 5.19 1.52
C ALA A 119 -5.05 4.32 2.78
N GLY A 120 -6.10 4.54 3.57
CA GLY A 120 -6.38 3.72 4.74
C GLY A 120 -7.83 3.87 5.20
N GLY A 121 -8.27 2.94 6.04
CA GLY A 121 -9.63 2.95 6.58
C GLY A 121 -10.13 1.60 7.04
N SER A 122 -11.46 1.49 7.13
CA SER A 122 -12.14 0.28 7.58
C SER A 122 -13.53 0.16 6.95
N TYR A 123 -14.10 -1.02 7.07
CA TYR A 123 -15.53 -1.23 6.93
C TYR A 123 -16.19 -1.19 8.30
N GLU A 124 -17.26 -0.41 8.43
CA GLU A 124 -18.12 -0.36 9.63
C GLU A 124 -19.57 -0.58 9.16
N ASP A 125 -20.23 -1.58 9.69
CA ASP A 125 -21.60 -1.99 9.33
C ASP A 125 -21.86 -2.15 7.82
N GLY A 126 -20.82 -2.54 7.08
CA GLY A 126 -20.87 -2.72 5.63
C GLY A 126 -20.66 -1.44 4.83
N VAL A 127 -20.44 -0.29 5.48
CA VAL A 127 -20.09 0.99 4.86
C VAL A 127 -18.56 1.17 4.90
N LEU A 128 -17.97 1.52 3.78
CA LEU A 128 -16.56 1.85 3.70
C LEU A 128 -16.30 3.22 4.31
N LYS A 129 -15.50 3.27 5.36
CA LYS A 129 -14.94 4.48 5.95
C LYS A 129 -13.45 4.52 5.69
N ALA A 130 -13.07 5.10 4.59
CA ALA A 130 -11.68 5.14 4.13
C ALA A 130 -11.42 6.44 3.38
N ASP A 131 -10.18 6.91 3.49
CA ASP A 131 -9.72 8.13 2.83
C ASP A 131 -8.33 7.93 2.21
N PHE A 132 -8.02 8.78 1.22
CA PHE A 132 -6.66 8.91 0.72
C PHE A 132 -5.79 9.65 1.73
N THR A 133 -4.60 9.15 1.92
CA THR A 133 -3.61 9.78 2.80
C THR A 133 -3.15 11.11 2.20
N PRO A 134 -2.98 12.18 3.02
CA PRO A 134 -2.47 13.45 2.53
C PRO A 134 -1.15 13.29 1.75
N PRO A 135 -0.97 13.99 0.60
CA PRO A 135 0.19 13.81 -0.29
C PRO A 135 1.55 14.02 0.37
N LEU A 136 1.61 14.90 1.38
CA LEU A 136 2.84 15.16 2.15
C LEU A 136 3.25 13.98 3.02
N ILE A 137 2.29 13.14 3.42
CA ILE A 137 2.52 11.97 4.23
C ILE A 137 2.83 10.79 3.33
N GLN A 138 1.84 10.36 2.53
CA GLN A 138 1.94 9.21 1.66
C GLN A 138 0.94 9.31 0.50
N ALA A 139 1.38 9.73 -0.68
CA ALA A 139 0.57 9.64 -1.89
C ALA A 139 0.59 8.21 -2.45
N THR A 140 -0.41 7.84 -3.23
CA THR A 140 -0.35 6.65 -4.09
C THR A 140 0.89 6.72 -4.95
N THR A 141 1.81 5.78 -4.78
CA THR A 141 3.12 5.83 -5.44
C THR A 141 3.22 4.68 -6.44
N PHE A 142 3.73 4.95 -7.63
CA PHE A 142 3.87 3.94 -8.69
C PHE A 142 4.99 4.28 -9.66
N ALA A 143 5.45 3.26 -10.40
CA ALA A 143 6.50 3.39 -11.40
C ALA A 143 6.35 2.35 -12.51
N GLU A 144 7.07 2.55 -13.62
CA GLU A 144 7.43 1.45 -14.51
C GLU A 144 8.55 0.60 -13.92
N ILE A 145 8.54 -0.69 -14.20
CA ILE A 145 9.70 -1.55 -13.99
C ILE A 145 10.83 -1.01 -14.89
N GLY A 146 11.95 -0.60 -14.30
CA GLY A 146 13.06 0.02 -15.02
C GLY A 146 13.04 1.55 -15.09
N GLY A 147 12.01 2.21 -14.52
CA GLY A 147 12.02 3.65 -14.24
C GLY A 147 11.76 4.58 -15.42
N ASN A 148 11.37 4.05 -16.57
CA ASN A 148 11.02 4.84 -17.76
C ASN A 148 9.64 5.46 -17.64
N THR A 149 9.40 6.54 -18.36
CA THR A 149 8.05 7.12 -18.53
C THR A 149 7.40 6.53 -19.77
N SER A 150 6.31 5.81 -19.61
CA SER A 150 5.54 5.18 -20.69
C SER A 150 4.20 5.88 -20.91
N GLU A 151 3.53 5.61 -22.03
CA GLU A 151 2.18 6.12 -22.27
C GLU A 151 1.15 5.54 -21.30
N ARG A 152 1.28 4.27 -20.90
CA ARG A 152 0.39 3.68 -19.90
C ARG A 152 0.56 4.33 -18.52
N LEU A 153 1.80 4.72 -18.15
CA LEU A 153 2.06 5.45 -16.90
C LEU A 153 1.42 6.84 -16.91
N LYS A 154 1.47 7.54 -18.05
CA LYS A 154 0.78 8.83 -18.25
C LYS A 154 -0.74 8.69 -18.17
N LYS A 155 -1.31 7.64 -18.77
CA LYS A 155 -2.75 7.32 -18.68
C LYS A 155 -3.16 7.03 -17.24
N LEU A 156 -2.37 6.24 -16.49
CA LEU A 156 -2.61 5.96 -15.07
C LEU A 156 -2.56 7.24 -14.22
N ALA A 157 -1.59 8.11 -14.48
CA ALA A 157 -1.49 9.41 -13.80
C ALA A 157 -2.70 10.31 -14.10
N ALA A 158 -3.17 10.34 -15.35
CA ALA A 158 -4.36 11.08 -15.74
C ALA A 158 -5.62 10.55 -15.06
N LEU A 159 -5.78 9.21 -14.97
CA LEU A 159 -6.86 8.56 -14.24
C LEU A 159 -6.87 8.98 -12.77
N PHE A 160 -5.73 8.91 -12.07
CA PHE A 160 -5.64 9.35 -10.68
C PHE A 160 -5.94 10.85 -10.51
N LYS A 161 -5.41 11.69 -11.40
CA LYS A 161 -5.67 13.14 -11.38
C LYS A 161 -7.17 13.44 -11.52
N THR A 162 -7.85 12.83 -12.49
CA THR A 162 -9.28 13.00 -12.73
C THR A 162 -10.12 12.51 -11.55
N ALA A 163 -9.72 11.37 -10.94
CA ALA A 163 -10.40 10.79 -9.78
C ALA A 163 -10.06 11.51 -8.44
N GLY A 164 -9.24 12.55 -8.46
CA GLY A 164 -8.84 13.27 -7.25
C GLY A 164 -7.96 12.44 -6.31
N VAL A 165 -7.34 11.37 -6.81
CA VAL A 165 -6.45 10.50 -6.03
C VAL A 165 -5.07 11.13 -5.93
N PRO A 166 -4.56 11.44 -4.73
CA PRO A 166 -3.20 11.93 -4.57
C PRO A 166 -2.19 10.90 -5.06
N TYR A 167 -1.31 11.27 -5.99
CA TYR A 167 -0.34 10.32 -6.54
C TYR A 167 1.07 10.90 -6.66
N ARG A 168 2.04 9.99 -6.79
CA ARG A 168 3.45 10.29 -7.07
C ARG A 168 4.03 9.23 -8.00
N ILE A 169 4.74 9.67 -9.03
CA ILE A 169 5.54 8.80 -9.89
C ILE A 169 6.98 8.82 -9.37
N VAL A 170 7.57 7.63 -9.20
CA VAL A 170 8.97 7.47 -8.83
C VAL A 170 9.73 6.75 -9.95
N LYS A 171 11.05 6.80 -9.94
CA LYS A 171 11.88 6.10 -10.94
C LYS A 171 12.18 4.66 -10.56
N ASP A 172 12.21 4.37 -9.26
CA ASP A 172 12.54 3.07 -8.70
C ASP A 172 11.53 2.74 -7.61
N MET A 173 10.56 1.89 -7.96
CA MET A 173 9.54 1.47 -7.01
C MET A 173 10.07 0.47 -5.98
N HIS A 174 11.01 -0.39 -6.38
CA HIS A 174 11.61 -1.34 -5.45
C HIS A 174 12.43 -0.62 -4.36
N GLY A 175 13.30 0.30 -4.76
CA GLY A 175 14.04 1.15 -3.80
C GLY A 175 13.12 2.02 -2.93
N TRP A 176 11.99 2.47 -3.48
CA TRP A 176 10.97 3.17 -2.71
C TRP A 176 10.31 2.25 -1.67
N GLN A 177 9.93 1.02 -2.04
CA GLN A 177 9.37 0.03 -1.12
C GLN A 177 10.36 -0.38 -0.03
N LEU A 178 11.64 -0.53 -0.36
CA LEU A 178 12.70 -0.74 0.64
C LEU A 178 12.74 0.39 1.67
N CYS A 179 12.70 1.65 1.24
CA CYS A 179 12.65 2.79 2.14
C CYS A 179 11.37 2.81 2.99
N HIS A 180 10.25 2.46 2.39
CA HIS A 180 8.97 2.36 3.11
C HIS A 180 9.03 1.29 4.20
N LEU A 181 9.47 0.08 3.86
CA LEU A 181 9.58 -1.02 4.82
C LEU A 181 10.64 -0.78 5.90
N ALA A 182 11.78 -0.15 5.53
CA ALA A 182 12.80 0.25 6.49
C ALA A 182 12.28 1.18 7.60
N LEU A 183 11.18 1.90 7.32
CA LEU A 183 10.47 2.76 8.27
C LEU A 183 9.34 2.03 8.99
N VAL A 184 8.43 1.38 8.24
CA VAL A 184 7.17 0.90 8.82
C VAL A 184 7.31 -0.43 9.57
N VAL A 185 8.29 -1.27 9.22
CA VAL A 185 8.53 -2.54 9.93
C VAL A 185 8.97 -2.29 11.38
N PRO A 186 9.99 -1.47 11.68
CA PRO A 186 10.32 -1.16 13.08
C PRO A 186 9.18 -0.48 13.86
N ILE A 187 8.35 0.30 13.18
CA ILE A 187 7.15 0.91 13.78
C ILE A 187 6.14 -0.16 14.18
N ALA A 188 5.86 -1.13 13.33
CA ALA A 188 4.95 -2.23 13.65
C ALA A 188 5.53 -3.11 14.76
N ASP A 189 6.82 -3.42 14.71
CA ASP A 189 7.51 -4.19 15.75
C ASP A 189 7.41 -3.52 17.13
N ALA A 190 7.46 -2.18 17.19
CA ALA A 190 7.28 -1.44 18.44
C ALA A 190 5.90 -1.73 19.06
N TYR A 191 4.83 -1.70 18.27
CA TYR A 191 3.48 -2.02 18.76
C TYR A 191 3.37 -3.46 19.24
N TYR A 192 4.02 -4.43 18.57
CA TYR A 192 3.96 -5.83 18.94
C TYR A 192 4.79 -6.19 20.18
N LYS A 193 5.80 -5.38 20.52
CA LYS A 193 6.65 -5.54 21.71
C LYS A 193 6.07 -4.90 22.96
N ALA A 194 5.21 -3.89 22.77
CA ALA A 194 4.69 -3.08 23.86
C ALA A 194 3.73 -3.87 24.75
N GLU A 195 3.78 -3.64 26.06
CA GLU A 195 2.78 -4.16 27.01
C GLU A 195 1.40 -3.56 26.72
N ASN A 196 1.35 -2.26 26.45
CA ASN A 196 0.16 -1.57 25.98
C ASN A 196 0.42 -0.93 24.59
N PRO A 197 0.07 -1.63 23.48
CA PRO A 197 0.33 -1.11 22.13
C PRO A 197 -0.27 0.28 21.86
N GLU A 198 -1.42 0.63 22.42
CA GLU A 198 -2.02 1.96 22.22
C GLU A 198 -1.18 3.07 22.86
N GLU A 199 -0.40 2.76 23.86
CA GLU A 199 0.41 3.70 24.64
C GLU A 199 1.92 3.45 24.52
N VAL A 200 2.38 2.70 23.50
CA VAL A 200 3.80 2.35 23.29
C VAL A 200 4.74 3.56 23.38
N TRP A 201 4.26 4.75 23.05
CA TRP A 201 5.01 5.99 23.15
C TRP A 201 5.46 6.35 24.58
N LYS A 202 4.90 5.70 25.62
CA LYS A 202 5.33 5.83 27.01
C LYS A 202 6.52 4.91 27.36
N GLU A 203 6.79 3.89 26.55
CA GLU A 203 7.84 2.90 26.76
C GLU A 203 9.17 3.37 26.14
N ALA A 204 9.95 4.11 26.92
CA ALA A 204 11.16 4.82 26.43
C ALA A 204 12.17 3.86 25.76
N ASP A 205 12.34 2.64 26.28
CA ASP A 205 13.28 1.67 25.73
C ASP A 205 12.82 1.17 24.35
N ILE A 206 11.54 0.86 24.18
CA ILE A 206 10.99 0.48 22.87
C ILE A 206 11.13 1.62 21.87
N MET A 207 10.83 2.85 22.27
CA MET A 207 10.96 4.01 21.38
C MET A 207 12.43 4.29 21.00
N ASN A 208 13.39 4.10 21.92
CA ASN A 208 14.82 4.21 21.64
C ASN A 208 15.28 3.12 20.65
N ASP A 209 14.88 1.87 20.87
CA ASP A 209 15.20 0.76 19.97
C ASP A 209 14.61 0.96 18.59
N THR A 210 13.36 1.39 18.50
CA THR A 210 12.70 1.71 17.23
C THR A 210 13.46 2.80 16.46
N ALA A 211 13.83 3.89 17.13
CA ALA A 211 14.60 4.98 16.51
C ALA A 211 15.98 4.50 16.02
N ARG A 212 16.67 3.66 16.79
CA ARG A 212 17.96 3.06 16.39
C ARG A 212 17.81 2.12 15.21
N GLN A 213 16.80 1.25 15.23
CA GLN A 213 16.54 0.31 14.13
C GLN A 213 16.25 1.05 12.82
N ILE A 214 15.36 2.07 12.85
CA ILE A 214 15.06 2.91 11.68
C ILE A 214 16.36 3.54 11.16
N LYS A 215 17.13 4.20 12.03
CA LYS A 215 18.39 4.83 11.64
C LYS A 215 19.35 3.83 10.99
N ASN A 216 19.55 2.66 11.60
CA ASN A 216 20.44 1.62 11.10
C ASN A 216 19.98 1.07 9.74
N ASN A 217 18.68 0.84 9.57
CA ASN A 217 18.12 0.37 8.32
C ASN A 217 18.43 1.37 7.19
N PHE A 218 18.15 2.66 7.41
CA PHE A 218 18.43 3.70 6.41
C PHE A 218 19.93 3.91 6.15
N GLN A 219 20.80 3.71 7.14
CA GLN A 219 22.25 3.74 6.95
C GLN A 219 22.71 2.55 6.09
N LYS A 220 22.22 1.34 6.34
CA LYS A 220 22.53 0.15 5.54
C LYS A 220 22.08 0.33 4.09
N LEU A 221 20.81 0.70 3.86
CA LEU A 221 20.29 0.95 2.51
C LEU A 221 21.13 2.00 1.75
N TYR A 222 21.50 3.09 2.40
CA TYR A 222 22.32 4.11 1.77
C TYR A 222 23.73 3.62 1.40
N ARG A 223 24.38 2.85 2.30
CA ARG A 223 25.72 2.29 2.06
C ARG A 223 25.74 1.25 0.95
N SER A 224 24.64 0.52 0.76
CA SER A 224 24.50 -0.46 -0.33
C SER A 224 24.13 0.18 -1.68
N GLY A 225 24.05 1.52 -1.75
CA GLY A 225 23.75 2.24 -2.99
C GLY A 225 22.27 2.42 -3.30
N VAL A 226 21.36 1.99 -2.40
CA VAL A 226 19.92 2.23 -2.59
C VAL A 226 19.63 3.73 -2.54
N LYS A 227 18.99 4.24 -3.59
CA LYS A 227 18.56 5.63 -3.67
C LYS A 227 17.38 5.87 -2.74
N LEU A 228 17.63 6.55 -1.60
CA LEU A 228 16.59 6.83 -0.63
C LEU A 228 15.47 7.72 -1.22
N SER A 229 14.25 7.23 -1.20
CA SER A 229 13.07 7.89 -1.77
C SER A 229 11.88 7.81 -0.81
N PRO A 230 11.15 8.91 -0.58
CA PRO A 230 11.42 10.30 -1.04
C PRO A 230 12.67 10.91 -0.37
N PRO A 231 13.21 12.04 -0.91
CA PRO A 231 14.47 12.63 -0.40
C PRO A 231 14.50 12.93 1.11
N LYS A 232 13.34 13.22 1.71
CA LYS A 232 13.22 13.42 3.18
C LYS A 232 13.67 12.22 4.01
N MET A 233 13.73 11.01 3.43
CA MET A 233 14.20 9.79 4.11
C MET A 233 15.70 9.88 4.49
N HIS A 234 16.48 10.75 3.84
CA HIS A 234 17.85 11.02 4.25
C HIS A 234 17.97 11.55 5.70
N LEU A 235 16.96 12.23 6.21
CA LEU A 235 16.95 12.71 7.60
C LEU A 235 16.99 11.54 8.58
N LEU A 236 16.35 10.40 8.28
CA LEU A 236 16.28 9.25 9.16
C LEU A 236 17.67 8.62 9.42
N ARG A 237 18.57 8.69 8.45
CA ARG A 237 19.97 8.22 8.64
C ARG A 237 20.91 9.26 9.26
N LEU A 238 20.60 10.55 9.09
CA LEU A 238 21.49 11.65 9.50
C LEU A 238 21.25 12.10 10.94
N LEU A 239 20.00 12.18 11.36
CA LEU A 239 19.66 12.66 12.70
C LEU A 239 20.19 11.72 13.80
N PRO A 240 20.63 12.28 14.96
CA PRO A 240 20.97 11.49 16.13
C PRO A 240 19.79 10.63 16.61
N ALA A 241 20.06 9.41 17.11
CA ALA A 241 19.00 8.51 17.57
C ALA A 241 18.09 9.13 18.66
N PRO A 242 18.58 9.91 19.65
CA PRO A 242 17.70 10.57 20.62
C PRO A 242 16.73 11.58 19.99
N VAL A 243 17.17 12.27 18.91
CA VAL A 243 16.30 13.22 18.18
C VAL A 243 15.21 12.45 17.43
N LEU A 244 15.56 11.34 16.77
CA LEU A 244 14.59 10.47 16.13
C LEU A 244 13.61 9.89 17.14
N GLN A 245 14.09 9.43 18.29
CA GLN A 245 13.24 8.93 19.38
C GLN A 245 12.21 9.98 19.80
N ALA A 246 12.64 11.22 20.06
CA ALA A 246 11.73 12.30 20.44
C ALA A 246 10.69 12.58 19.35
N ILE A 247 11.09 12.61 18.07
CA ILE A 247 10.18 12.80 16.94
C ILE A 247 9.16 11.66 16.88
N PHE A 248 9.62 10.39 16.89
CA PHE A 248 8.73 9.25 16.81
C PHE A 248 7.81 9.14 18.01
N THR A 249 8.26 9.43 19.22
CA THR A 249 7.40 9.50 20.41
C THR A 249 6.21 10.44 20.19
N GLN A 250 6.44 11.64 19.61
CA GLN A 250 5.35 12.57 19.31
C GLN A 250 4.44 12.04 18.17
N VAL A 251 5.02 11.41 17.16
CA VAL A 251 4.24 10.80 16.06
C VAL A 251 3.35 9.67 16.58
N PHE A 252 3.88 8.76 17.39
CA PHE A 252 3.12 7.65 17.97
C PHE A 252 1.99 8.13 18.89
N LYS A 253 2.23 9.19 19.67
CA LYS A 253 1.23 9.84 20.55
C LYS A 253 0.12 10.54 19.76
N SER A 254 0.37 10.91 18.52
CA SER A 254 -0.56 11.71 17.71
C SER A 254 -1.76 10.91 17.19
N ARG A 255 -2.85 11.63 16.83
CA ARG A 255 -3.99 11.03 16.12
C ARG A 255 -3.56 10.32 14.82
N PHE A 256 -2.55 10.86 14.13
CA PHE A 256 -1.98 10.24 12.94
C PHE A 256 -1.36 8.88 13.27
N GLY A 257 -0.52 8.80 14.31
CA GLY A 257 0.07 7.54 14.78
C GLY A 257 -0.99 6.49 15.12
N ASN A 258 -2.05 6.88 15.81
CA ASN A 258 -3.14 5.94 16.11
C ASN A 258 -3.85 5.45 14.84
N LEU A 259 -4.29 6.35 13.95
CA LEU A 259 -5.10 5.98 12.79
C LEU A 259 -4.33 5.21 11.70
N PHE A 260 -3.11 5.67 11.38
CA PHE A 260 -2.37 5.17 10.20
C PHE A 260 -1.25 4.19 10.56
N MET A 261 -0.79 4.15 11.82
CA MET A 261 0.28 3.27 12.25
C MET A 261 -0.27 2.15 13.15
N TYR A 262 -0.83 2.47 14.30
CA TYR A 262 -1.34 1.49 15.27
C TYR A 262 -2.43 0.61 14.67
N ARG A 263 -3.54 1.20 14.22
CA ARG A 263 -4.67 0.44 13.69
C ARG A 263 -4.30 -0.38 12.46
N HIS A 264 -3.39 0.12 11.62
CA HIS A 264 -2.91 -0.61 10.45
C HIS A 264 -2.08 -1.83 10.88
N SER A 265 -1.11 -1.66 11.76
CA SER A 265 -0.26 -2.75 12.28
C SER A 265 -1.09 -3.83 12.96
N MET A 266 -2.06 -3.45 13.79
CA MET A 266 -2.90 -4.40 14.54
C MET A 266 -3.91 -5.17 13.67
N LYS A 267 -4.25 -4.67 12.48
CA LYS A 267 -5.18 -5.35 11.55
C LYS A 267 -4.55 -6.46 10.72
N ALA A 268 -3.24 -6.41 10.47
CA ALA A 268 -2.56 -7.33 9.56
C ALA A 268 -1.23 -7.84 10.14
N PRO A 269 -1.24 -8.46 11.34
CA PRO A 269 0.00 -8.88 12.01
C PRO A 269 0.78 -9.91 11.20
N ASP A 270 0.11 -10.83 10.51
CA ASP A 270 0.77 -11.87 9.70
C ASP A 270 1.47 -11.27 8.48
N GLU A 271 0.84 -10.29 7.82
CA GLU A 271 1.46 -9.55 6.71
C GLU A 271 2.70 -8.78 7.20
N MET A 272 2.60 -8.09 8.34
CA MET A 272 3.74 -7.37 8.91
C MET A 272 4.88 -8.29 9.34
N ARG A 273 4.59 -9.50 9.81
CA ARG A 273 5.62 -10.52 10.11
C ARG A 273 6.33 -10.99 8.84
N SER A 274 5.58 -11.24 7.76
CA SER A 274 6.16 -11.57 6.45
C SER A 274 7.09 -10.46 5.96
N LEU A 275 6.63 -9.21 6.00
CA LEU A 275 7.41 -8.04 5.59
C LEU A 275 8.64 -7.79 6.49
N HIS A 276 8.53 -8.09 7.80
CA HIS A 276 9.67 -8.07 8.71
C HIS A 276 10.77 -9.05 8.25
N LEU A 277 10.38 -10.31 7.98
CA LEU A 277 11.33 -11.32 7.50
C LEU A 277 11.96 -10.91 6.16
N GLN A 278 11.17 -10.45 5.19
CA GLN A 278 11.67 -9.99 3.90
C GLN A 278 12.68 -8.84 4.06
N LEU A 279 12.36 -7.83 4.88
CA LEU A 279 13.24 -6.68 5.11
C LEU A 279 14.57 -7.10 5.72
N TYR A 280 14.53 -7.86 6.82
CA TYR A 280 15.77 -8.19 7.55
C TYR A 280 16.61 -9.23 6.82
N GLN A 281 16.01 -10.15 6.05
CA GLN A 281 16.74 -10.99 5.11
C GLN A 281 17.43 -10.17 4.02
N TYR A 282 16.75 -9.21 3.42
CA TYR A 282 17.36 -8.29 2.47
C TYR A 282 18.52 -7.51 3.08
N LEU A 283 18.32 -6.91 4.25
CA LEU A 283 19.36 -6.13 4.95
C LEU A 283 20.53 -6.99 5.45
N ALA A 284 20.35 -8.28 5.66
CA ALA A 284 21.43 -9.21 6.03
C ALA A 284 22.30 -9.61 4.82
N GLY A 285 21.73 -9.56 3.64
CA GLY A 285 22.46 -9.84 2.37
C GLY A 285 23.22 -8.65 1.79
N LEU A 286 23.15 -7.48 2.42
CA LEU A 286 23.90 -6.27 2.06
C LEU A 286 25.25 -6.23 2.75
#